data_457d934663adaf2b076de23772b165f6
#
_entry.id   457d934663adaf2b076de23772b165f6
#
_cell.length_a   1.000
_cell.length_b   1.000
_cell.length_c   1.000
_cell.angle_alpha   90.00
_cell.angle_beta   90.00
_cell.angle_gamma   90.00
#
_symmetry.space_group_name_H-M   'P 1'
#
loop_
_entity.id
_entity.type
_entity.pdbx_description
1 polymer ?
#
loop_
_entity_poly.entity_id
_entity_poly.type
_entity_poly.pdbx_seq_one_letter_code
_entity_poly.pdbx_strand_id
1 'polypeptide(L)'
;FIRRDSADGRLLIWYNTIKMIEDYPLFGIGTGGWQANYMLYQAEYFLQATNSPYTLLADNIFYTYNEFLYITAEQGIVGLVVVSWLFYALFSYKEKNNTDHCLKSALTTFLVFSFFSYPGQVFPLEILFISIIGMMKSKTIKVFTISILAKYIVRSIASISIICISIWSYHIYHKTFTTIIRIVDKNKISEEAHSQLSTLYPLFCYNPQLMYIYSKSSLEDYPLNTK
;
A
#
# COMPACT_ATOMS: atom_id res chain seq x y z
N PHE A 1 16.63 22.61 -13.78
CA PHE A 1 15.38 22.97 -13.12
C PHE A 1 14.60 21.72 -12.70
N ILE A 2 14.33 20.75 -13.58
CA ILE A 2 13.49 19.55 -13.31
C ILE A 2 14.01 18.67 -12.15
N ARG A 3 15.34 18.59 -11.92
CA ARG A 3 15.91 17.76 -10.82
C ARG A 3 15.67 18.31 -9.43
N ARG A 4 15.61 19.64 -9.29
CA ARG A 4 15.41 20.29 -7.98
C ARG A 4 13.96 20.12 -7.55
N ASP A 5 13.02 20.30 -8.45
CA ASP A 5 11.58 20.17 -8.17
C ASP A 5 11.21 18.76 -7.72
N SER A 6 11.84 17.72 -8.30
CA SER A 6 11.61 16.32 -7.89
C SER A 6 12.16 16.00 -6.49
N ALA A 7 13.29 16.59 -6.08
CA ALA A 7 13.83 16.40 -4.74
C ALA A 7 13.01 17.18 -3.69
N ASP A 8 12.66 18.40 -4.02
CA ASP A 8 11.87 19.28 -3.16
C ASP A 8 10.46 18.71 -2.95
N GLY A 9 9.86 18.11 -3.97
CA GLY A 9 8.59 17.39 -3.86
C GLY A 9 8.67 16.22 -2.88
N ARG A 10 9.76 15.43 -2.90
CA ARG A 10 9.95 14.34 -1.93
C ARG A 10 10.13 14.85 -0.51
N LEU A 11 10.81 15.96 -0.31
CA LEU A 11 10.96 16.57 1.01
C LEU A 11 9.63 17.01 1.59
N LEU A 12 8.74 17.59 0.78
CA LEU A 12 7.38 17.93 1.21
C LEU A 12 6.58 16.67 1.58
N ILE A 13 6.68 15.59 0.78
CA ILE A 13 6.01 14.32 1.08
C ILE A 13 6.51 13.74 2.40
N TRP A 14 7.81 13.71 2.61
CA TRP A 14 8.41 13.17 3.83
C TRP A 14 8.05 14.00 5.05
N TYR A 15 8.03 15.32 4.93
CA TYR A 15 7.61 16.22 6.01
C TYR A 15 6.17 15.90 6.47
N ASN A 16 5.22 15.86 5.53
CA ASN A 16 3.83 15.55 5.85
C ASN A 16 3.67 14.13 6.40
N THR A 17 4.44 13.16 5.88
CA THR A 17 4.44 11.79 6.40
C THR A 17 4.98 11.71 7.83
N ILE A 18 6.02 12.49 8.16
CA ILE A 18 6.56 12.55 9.52
C ILE A 18 5.52 13.15 10.48
N LYS A 19 4.80 14.19 10.07
CA LYS A 19 3.70 14.74 10.87
C LYS A 19 2.62 13.70 11.17
N MET A 20 2.26 12.89 10.18
CA MET A 20 1.32 11.79 10.34
C MET A 20 1.84 10.74 11.34
N ILE A 21 3.16 10.44 11.31
CA ILE A 21 3.81 9.53 12.27
C ILE A 21 3.80 10.12 13.69
N GLU A 22 4.02 11.42 13.84
CA GLU A 22 3.94 12.11 15.12
C GLU A 22 2.56 11.98 15.78
N ASP A 23 1.47 12.03 15.00
CA ASP A 23 0.11 11.88 15.49
C ASP A 23 -0.25 10.42 15.86
N TYR A 24 0.31 9.44 15.12
CA TYR A 24 0.00 8.01 15.31
C TYR A 24 1.28 7.16 15.48
N PRO A 25 2.12 7.37 16.50
CA PRO A 25 3.46 6.81 16.54
C PRO A 25 3.53 5.30 16.77
N LEU A 26 2.61 4.71 17.55
CA LEU A 26 2.73 3.32 17.98
C LEU A 26 2.22 2.32 16.92
N PHE A 27 1.01 2.48 16.46
CA PHE A 27 0.33 1.54 15.55
C PHE A 27 0.05 2.13 14.16
N GLY A 28 0.44 3.40 13.94
CA GLY A 28 0.18 4.11 12.71
C GLY A 28 -1.29 4.43 12.48
N ILE A 29 -1.58 4.98 11.30
CA ILE A 29 -2.93 5.40 10.90
C ILE A 29 -3.77 4.24 10.32
N GLY A 30 -3.18 3.05 10.18
CA GLY A 30 -3.79 1.88 9.57
C GLY A 30 -3.46 1.71 8.09
N THR A 31 -3.63 0.49 7.59
CA THR A 31 -3.34 0.13 6.20
C THR A 31 -4.21 0.93 5.23
N GLY A 32 -3.58 1.58 4.24
CA GLY A 32 -4.22 2.51 3.30
C GLY A 32 -4.50 3.89 3.89
N GLY A 33 -4.27 4.08 5.20
CA GLY A 33 -4.53 5.33 5.91
C GLY A 33 -3.62 6.47 5.45
N TRP A 34 -2.39 6.18 5.06
CA TRP A 34 -1.48 7.20 4.54
C TRP A 34 -2.07 7.91 3.31
N GLN A 35 -2.49 7.15 2.32
CA GLN A 35 -3.05 7.70 1.08
C GLN A 35 -4.38 8.44 1.31
N ALA A 36 -5.22 7.92 2.21
CA ALA A 36 -6.51 8.53 2.54
C ALA A 36 -6.36 9.89 3.24
N ASN A 37 -5.31 10.08 4.04
CA ASN A 37 -5.13 11.27 4.86
C ASN A 37 -4.05 12.24 4.35
N TYR A 38 -3.20 11.82 3.42
CA TYR A 38 -2.06 12.63 2.95
C TYR A 38 -2.47 14.04 2.51
N MET A 39 -3.56 14.16 1.75
CA MET A 39 -4.04 15.45 1.27
C MET A 39 -4.49 16.40 2.40
N LEU A 40 -4.95 15.86 3.53
CA LEU A 40 -5.33 16.67 4.70
C LEU A 40 -4.09 17.27 5.35
N TYR A 41 -3.03 16.49 5.55
CA TYR A 41 -1.75 16.97 6.09
C TYR A 41 -1.06 17.95 5.14
N GLN A 42 -1.14 17.72 3.84
CA GLN A 42 -0.64 18.67 2.84
C GLN A 42 -1.41 19.99 2.87
N ALA A 43 -2.72 19.94 2.99
CA ALA A 43 -3.56 21.14 3.10
C ALA A 43 -3.23 21.92 4.39
N GLU A 44 -3.08 21.25 5.52
CA GLU A 44 -2.67 21.86 6.78
C GLU A 44 -1.29 22.54 6.68
N TYR A 45 -0.32 21.88 6.03
CA TYR A 45 0.98 22.50 5.77
C TYR A 45 0.85 23.82 5.02
N PHE A 46 0.05 23.88 3.96
CA PHE A 46 -0.12 25.11 3.17
C PHE A 46 -0.98 26.19 3.85
N LEU A 47 -1.86 25.81 4.75
CA LEU A 47 -2.58 26.78 5.60
C LEU A 47 -1.64 27.49 6.55
N GLN A 48 -0.61 26.80 7.06
CA GLN A 48 0.39 27.39 7.95
C GLN A 48 1.49 28.12 7.18
N ALA A 49 1.83 27.70 5.98
CA ALA A 49 2.91 28.20 5.14
C ALA A 49 2.37 28.82 3.84
N THR A 50 1.62 29.93 3.94
CA THR A 50 0.93 30.58 2.81
C THR A 50 1.82 31.01 1.65
N ASN A 51 3.13 31.24 1.88
CA ASN A 51 4.13 31.61 0.86
C ASN A 51 5.19 30.52 0.66
N SER A 52 4.84 29.25 0.82
CA SER A 52 5.78 28.15 0.66
C SER A 52 6.28 28.05 -0.79
N PRO A 53 7.60 27.85 -1.00
CA PRO A 53 8.15 27.57 -2.32
C PRO A 53 7.63 26.24 -2.91
N TYR A 54 7.04 25.38 -2.09
CA TYR A 54 6.49 24.08 -2.48
C TYR A 54 5.04 24.16 -2.99
N THR A 55 4.42 25.35 -3.05
CA THR A 55 3.02 25.50 -3.48
C THR A 55 2.77 24.94 -4.90
N LEU A 56 3.75 25.09 -5.79
CA LEU A 56 3.68 24.55 -7.16
C LEU A 56 3.93 23.03 -7.23
N LEU A 57 4.39 22.42 -6.13
CA LEU A 57 4.65 20.98 -6.02
C LEU A 57 3.52 20.23 -5.31
N ALA A 58 2.49 20.95 -4.90
CA ALA A 58 1.30 20.35 -4.30
C ALA A 58 0.58 19.51 -5.34
N ASP A 59 0.46 18.21 -5.07
CA ASP A 59 -0.19 17.26 -5.98
C ASP A 59 -0.86 16.13 -5.18
N ASN A 60 -1.78 15.42 -5.81
CA ASN A 60 -2.35 14.20 -5.27
C ASN A 60 -1.36 13.05 -5.46
N ILE A 61 -0.64 12.72 -4.41
CA ILE A 61 0.50 11.81 -4.43
C ILE A 61 0.06 10.42 -3.97
N PHE A 62 0.54 9.39 -4.66
CA PHE A 62 0.19 7.99 -4.38
C PHE A 62 1.27 7.25 -3.59
N TYR A 63 2.50 7.77 -3.50
CA TYR A 63 3.66 7.08 -2.93
C TYR A 63 4.50 8.02 -2.06
N THR A 64 5.03 7.48 -0.95
CA THR A 64 5.93 8.21 -0.05
C THR A 64 7.35 8.38 -0.60
N TYR A 65 7.74 7.59 -1.62
CA TYR A 65 9.13 7.46 -2.10
C TYR A 65 10.13 7.08 -0.99
N ASN A 66 9.65 6.47 0.08
CA ASN A 66 10.43 5.87 1.15
C ASN A 66 9.56 4.84 1.86
N GLU A 67 9.89 3.55 1.70
CA GLU A 67 9.10 2.43 2.22
C GLU A 67 9.06 2.41 3.75
N PHE A 68 10.15 2.82 4.41
CA PHE A 68 10.21 2.83 5.88
C PHE A 68 9.31 3.91 6.47
N LEU A 69 9.28 5.09 5.86
CA LEU A 69 8.33 6.13 6.25
C LEU A 69 6.88 5.69 6.02
N TYR A 70 6.62 5.03 4.88
CA TYR A 70 5.30 4.48 4.58
C TYR A 70 4.84 3.47 5.63
N ILE A 71 5.68 2.46 5.92
CA ILE A 71 5.39 1.43 6.93
C ILE A 71 5.19 2.07 8.31
N THR A 72 6.03 3.07 8.66
CA THR A 72 5.90 3.72 9.96
C THR A 72 4.63 4.59 10.04
N ALA A 73 4.22 5.25 8.97
CA ALA A 73 2.98 6.02 8.94
C ALA A 73 1.74 5.11 9.05
N GLU A 74 1.73 3.95 8.39
CA GLU A 74 0.58 3.05 8.38
C GLU A 74 0.52 2.08 9.56
N GLN A 75 1.68 1.55 10.00
CA GLN A 75 1.78 0.48 11.00
C GLN A 75 2.51 0.90 12.28
N GLY A 76 2.93 2.17 12.33
CA GLY A 76 3.65 2.72 13.46
C GLY A 76 5.05 2.15 13.65
N ILE A 77 5.63 2.46 14.80
CA ILE A 77 6.95 1.94 15.18
C ILE A 77 6.94 0.42 15.34
N VAL A 78 5.78 -0.17 15.69
CA VAL A 78 5.63 -1.62 15.80
C VAL A 78 5.87 -2.29 14.44
N GLY A 79 5.28 -1.78 13.38
CA GLY A 79 5.51 -2.27 12.01
C GLY A 79 6.95 -2.11 11.58
N LEU A 80 7.56 -0.95 11.86
CA LEU A 80 8.97 -0.71 11.54
C LEU A 80 9.91 -1.69 12.27
N VAL A 81 9.65 -1.98 13.54
CA VAL A 81 10.44 -2.95 14.33
C VAL A 81 10.30 -4.36 13.74
N VAL A 82 9.10 -4.78 13.36
CA VAL A 82 8.87 -6.10 12.75
C VAL A 82 9.61 -6.24 11.42
N VAL A 83 9.55 -5.22 10.56
CA VAL A 83 10.25 -5.22 9.26
C VAL A 83 11.77 -5.17 9.46
N SER A 84 12.25 -4.35 10.39
CA SER A 84 13.68 -4.28 10.73
C SER A 84 14.19 -5.63 11.27
N TRP A 85 13.41 -6.29 12.11
CA TRP A 85 13.73 -7.63 12.61
C TRP A 85 13.77 -8.67 11.49
N LEU A 86 12.84 -8.61 10.53
CA LEU A 86 12.84 -9.47 9.34
C LEU A 86 14.15 -9.31 8.55
N PHE A 87 14.53 -8.07 8.23
CA PHE A 87 15.79 -7.82 7.52
C PHE A 87 17.00 -8.28 8.34
N TYR A 88 17.03 -8.00 9.65
CA TYR A 88 18.07 -8.52 10.52
C TYR A 88 18.19 -10.05 10.47
N ALA A 89 17.06 -10.76 10.53
CA ALA A 89 17.04 -12.22 10.44
C ALA A 89 17.57 -12.72 9.08
N LEU A 90 17.18 -12.07 7.97
CA LEU A 90 17.63 -12.41 6.62
C LEU A 90 19.15 -12.17 6.45
N PHE A 91 19.67 -11.06 6.96
CA PHE A 91 21.10 -10.75 6.88
C PHE A 91 21.96 -11.57 7.85
N SER A 92 21.42 -12.01 8.97
CA SER A 92 22.10 -12.89 9.92
C SER A 92 22.27 -14.32 9.42
N TYR A 93 21.61 -14.69 8.33
CA TYR A 93 21.78 -15.99 7.71
C TYR A 93 23.22 -16.18 7.21
N LYS A 94 23.87 -17.31 7.62
CA LYS A 94 25.23 -17.62 7.17
C LYS A 94 25.22 -18.20 5.76
N GLU A 95 25.92 -17.54 4.88
CA GLU A 95 26.11 -17.95 3.50
C GLU A 95 26.95 -19.24 3.43
N LYS A 96 26.54 -20.15 2.56
CA LYS A 96 27.24 -21.40 2.32
C LYS A 96 27.75 -21.57 0.89
N ASN A 97 27.08 -20.89 -0.04
CA ASN A 97 27.32 -21.03 -1.48
C ASN A 97 27.27 -19.64 -2.16
N ASN A 98 27.87 -19.58 -3.37
CA ASN A 98 27.81 -18.38 -4.20
C ASN A 98 26.38 -17.88 -4.47
N THR A 99 25.40 -18.79 -4.54
CA THR A 99 23.98 -18.44 -4.68
C THR A 99 23.47 -17.63 -3.48
N ASP A 100 23.88 -17.98 -2.26
CA ASP A 100 23.47 -17.25 -1.05
C ASP A 100 24.05 -15.81 -1.06
N HIS A 101 25.28 -15.63 -1.57
CA HIS A 101 25.87 -14.30 -1.76
C HIS A 101 25.08 -13.47 -2.77
N CYS A 102 24.69 -14.05 -3.90
CA CYS A 102 23.86 -13.36 -4.90
C CYS A 102 22.49 -12.95 -4.32
N LEU A 103 21.84 -13.84 -3.56
CA LEU A 103 20.54 -13.55 -2.93
C LEU A 103 20.64 -12.43 -1.90
N LYS A 104 21.70 -12.42 -1.07
CA LYS A 104 21.93 -11.31 -0.14
C LYS A 104 22.24 -9.99 -0.85
N SER A 105 23.00 -10.02 -1.93
CA SER A 105 23.25 -8.83 -2.74
C SER A 105 21.95 -8.26 -3.31
N ALA A 106 21.05 -9.14 -3.80
CA ALA A 106 19.74 -8.74 -4.26
C ALA A 106 18.87 -8.12 -3.13
N LEU A 107 18.90 -8.73 -1.92
CA LEU A 107 18.23 -8.16 -0.74
C LEU A 107 18.80 -6.79 -0.34
N THR A 108 20.13 -6.65 -0.39
CA THR A 108 20.78 -5.36 -0.11
C THR A 108 20.33 -4.30 -1.11
N THR A 109 20.27 -4.65 -2.41
CA THR A 109 19.77 -3.76 -3.45
C THR A 109 18.31 -3.36 -3.20
N PHE A 110 17.45 -4.32 -2.85
CA PHE A 110 16.06 -4.05 -2.52
C PHE A 110 15.95 -3.13 -1.30
N LEU A 111 16.73 -3.38 -0.24
CA LEU A 111 16.76 -2.56 0.96
C LEU A 111 17.19 -1.11 0.66
N VAL A 112 18.28 -0.93 -0.10
CA VAL A 112 18.76 0.41 -0.49
C VAL A 112 17.71 1.13 -1.35
N PHE A 113 17.09 0.41 -2.29
CA PHE A 113 16.04 0.97 -3.14
C PHE A 113 14.81 1.41 -2.33
N SER A 114 14.48 0.70 -1.26
CA SER A 114 13.37 1.02 -0.35
C SER A 114 13.55 2.36 0.39
N PHE A 115 14.77 2.88 0.54
CA PHE A 115 15.00 4.21 1.13
C PHE A 115 14.63 5.36 0.20
N PHE A 116 14.62 5.15 -1.12
CA PHE A 116 14.43 6.22 -2.10
C PHE A 116 13.28 5.96 -3.06
N SER A 117 12.55 4.86 -2.86
CA SER A 117 11.45 4.43 -3.72
C SER A 117 10.41 3.63 -2.93
N TYR A 118 9.50 2.98 -3.65
CA TYR A 118 8.35 2.24 -3.10
C TYR A 118 8.28 0.80 -3.66
N PRO A 119 9.34 -0.02 -3.55
CA PRO A 119 9.36 -1.35 -4.15
C PRO A 119 8.33 -2.32 -3.56
N GLY A 120 7.94 -2.15 -2.29
CA GLY A 120 6.91 -2.93 -1.63
C GLY A 120 5.48 -2.62 -2.08
N GLN A 121 5.29 -1.56 -2.88
CA GLN A 121 4.00 -1.21 -3.47
C GLN A 121 3.91 -1.56 -4.97
N VAL A 122 4.98 -2.16 -5.51
CA VAL A 122 5.07 -2.60 -6.90
C VAL A 122 5.00 -4.12 -6.95
N PHE A 123 3.84 -4.64 -7.31
CA PHE A 123 3.52 -6.07 -7.28
C PHE A 123 4.60 -7.00 -7.88
N PRO A 124 5.22 -6.73 -9.06
CA PRO A 124 6.32 -7.54 -9.55
C PRO A 124 7.54 -7.56 -8.64
N LEU A 125 7.86 -6.45 -7.97
CA LEU A 125 8.99 -6.37 -7.05
C LEU A 125 8.70 -7.07 -5.71
N GLU A 126 7.45 -7.06 -5.25
CA GLU A 126 7.02 -7.87 -4.11
C GLU A 126 7.19 -9.37 -4.37
N ILE A 127 6.75 -9.84 -5.54
CA ILE A 127 6.93 -11.24 -5.95
C ILE A 127 8.42 -11.60 -6.00
N LEU A 128 9.25 -10.72 -6.56
CA LEU A 128 10.69 -10.92 -6.59
C LEU A 128 11.27 -11.01 -5.19
N PHE A 129 10.90 -10.12 -4.28
CA PHE A 129 11.34 -10.12 -2.89
C PHE A 129 10.96 -11.42 -2.16
N ILE A 130 9.69 -11.84 -2.27
CA ILE A 130 9.21 -13.10 -1.69
C ILE A 130 9.96 -14.30 -2.27
N SER A 131 10.24 -14.29 -3.60
CA SER A 131 10.99 -15.34 -4.27
C SER A 131 12.41 -15.43 -3.76
N ILE A 132 13.09 -14.29 -3.57
CA ILE A 132 14.45 -14.23 -2.99
C ILE A 132 14.46 -14.84 -1.59
N ILE A 133 13.51 -14.46 -0.74
CA ILE A 133 13.37 -15.02 0.62
C ILE A 133 13.12 -16.53 0.57
N GLY A 134 12.22 -16.97 -0.31
CA GLY A 134 11.90 -18.40 -0.49
C GLY A 134 13.08 -19.25 -0.98
N MET A 135 13.99 -18.66 -1.76
CA MET A 135 15.20 -19.32 -2.23
C MET A 135 16.32 -19.39 -1.17
N MET A 136 16.30 -18.49 -0.18
CA MET A 136 17.23 -18.54 0.93
C MET A 136 16.96 -19.80 1.77
N LYS A 137 17.94 -20.73 1.81
CA LYS A 137 17.82 -21.95 2.61
C LYS A 137 17.79 -21.60 4.09
N SER A 138 16.61 -21.46 4.65
CA SER A 138 16.43 -21.40 6.10
C SER A 138 16.97 -22.67 6.75
N LYS A 139 17.69 -22.54 7.87
CA LYS A 139 17.91 -23.68 8.77
C LYS A 139 16.54 -24.21 9.14
N THR A 140 16.28 -25.48 8.81
CA THR A 140 15.08 -26.16 9.26
C THR A 140 15.09 -26.13 10.79
N ILE A 141 14.36 -25.20 11.40
CA ILE A 141 14.06 -25.28 12.80
C ILE A 141 13.17 -26.51 12.90
N LYS A 142 13.65 -27.57 13.55
CA LYS A 142 12.86 -28.77 13.88
C LYS A 142 11.81 -28.36 14.93
N VAL A 143 10.81 -27.60 14.51
CA VAL A 143 9.79 -27.05 15.45
C VAL A 143 8.64 -28.00 15.66
N PHE A 144 8.44 -29.03 14.89
CA PHE A 144 7.47 -30.11 15.12
C PHE A 144 7.59 -31.12 13.98
N THR A 145 7.72 -32.39 14.29
CA THR A 145 7.51 -33.45 13.30
C THR A 145 6.00 -33.57 13.03
N ILE A 146 5.46 -32.65 12.26
CA ILE A 146 4.11 -32.77 11.75
C ILE A 146 4.06 -34.04 10.88
N SER A 147 3.12 -34.93 11.13
CA SER A 147 2.93 -36.14 10.36
C SER A 147 2.79 -35.80 8.86
N ILE A 148 3.24 -36.70 7.99
CA ILE A 148 3.18 -36.51 6.54
C ILE A 148 1.74 -36.14 6.10
N LEU A 149 0.75 -36.80 6.69
CA LEU A 149 -0.67 -36.54 6.44
C LEU A 149 -1.06 -35.09 6.80
N ALA A 150 -0.63 -34.59 7.96
CA ALA A 150 -0.94 -33.22 8.38
C ALA A 150 -0.29 -32.16 7.48
N LYS A 151 0.91 -32.42 6.90
CA LYS A 151 1.52 -31.53 5.90
C LYS A 151 0.66 -31.43 4.62
N TYR A 152 0.12 -32.54 4.14
CA TYR A 152 -0.78 -32.52 2.97
C TYR A 152 -2.08 -31.79 3.29
N ILE A 153 -2.67 -32.02 4.46
CA ILE A 153 -3.88 -31.30 4.90
C ILE A 153 -3.65 -29.80 4.95
N VAL A 154 -2.58 -29.33 5.59
CA VAL A 154 -2.26 -27.90 5.69
C VAL A 154 -2.03 -27.27 4.30
N ARG A 155 -1.28 -27.97 3.42
CA ARG A 155 -1.08 -27.49 2.04
C ARG A 155 -2.39 -27.42 1.26
N SER A 156 -3.25 -28.42 1.38
CA SER A 156 -4.55 -28.43 0.69
C SER A 156 -5.45 -27.30 1.20
N ILE A 157 -5.51 -27.07 2.52
CA ILE A 157 -6.27 -25.95 3.11
C ILE A 157 -5.73 -24.63 2.60
N ALA A 158 -4.40 -24.42 2.61
CA ALA A 158 -3.79 -23.20 2.11
C ALA A 158 -4.09 -22.96 0.62
N SER A 159 -3.99 -24.00 -0.22
CA SER A 159 -4.32 -23.91 -1.64
C SER A 159 -5.79 -23.57 -1.88
N ILE A 160 -6.69 -24.22 -1.16
CA ILE A 160 -8.13 -23.94 -1.25
C ILE A 160 -8.43 -22.50 -0.80
N SER A 161 -7.82 -22.05 0.30
CA SER A 161 -7.97 -20.67 0.79
C SER A 161 -7.52 -19.64 -0.25
N ILE A 162 -6.38 -19.85 -0.90
CA ILE A 162 -5.88 -18.97 -1.96
C ILE A 162 -6.87 -18.94 -3.14
N ILE A 163 -7.37 -20.08 -3.57
CA ILE A 163 -8.36 -20.18 -4.67
C ILE A 163 -9.65 -19.44 -4.29
N CYS A 164 -10.16 -19.66 -3.08
CA CYS A 164 -11.37 -18.97 -2.59
C CYS A 164 -11.19 -17.46 -2.54
N ILE A 165 -10.05 -16.98 -2.02
CA ILE A 165 -9.72 -15.55 -1.97
C ILE A 165 -9.62 -14.97 -3.38
N SER A 166 -9.00 -15.69 -4.32
CA SER A 166 -8.86 -15.26 -5.70
C SER A 166 -10.22 -15.15 -6.42
N ILE A 167 -11.09 -16.14 -6.23
CA ILE A 167 -12.44 -16.11 -6.80
C ILE A 167 -13.27 -14.98 -6.20
N TRP A 168 -13.19 -14.79 -4.88
CA TRP A 168 -13.89 -13.72 -4.19
C TRP A 168 -13.39 -12.33 -4.63
N SER A 169 -12.07 -12.13 -4.72
CA SER A 169 -11.46 -10.91 -5.23
C SER A 169 -11.86 -10.62 -6.67
N TYR A 170 -11.85 -11.64 -7.55
CA TYR A 170 -12.31 -11.51 -8.93
C TYR A 170 -13.79 -11.10 -9.01
N HIS A 171 -14.64 -11.70 -8.17
CA HIS A 171 -16.07 -11.36 -8.15
C HIS A 171 -16.32 -9.90 -7.74
N ILE A 172 -15.61 -9.42 -6.71
CA ILE A 172 -15.67 -8.03 -6.28
C ILE A 172 -15.17 -7.10 -7.39
N TYR A 173 -14.00 -7.40 -7.96
CA TYR A 173 -13.44 -6.61 -9.05
C TYR A 173 -14.39 -6.51 -10.24
N HIS A 174 -14.94 -7.63 -10.68
CA HIS A 174 -15.89 -7.69 -11.80
C HIS A 174 -17.16 -6.88 -11.51
N LYS A 175 -17.72 -7.02 -10.31
CA LYS A 175 -18.92 -6.27 -9.90
C LYS A 175 -18.64 -4.76 -9.86
N THR A 176 -17.52 -4.34 -9.29
CA THR A 176 -17.12 -2.94 -9.23
C THR A 176 -16.89 -2.37 -10.63
N PHE A 177 -16.15 -3.09 -11.46
CA PHE A 177 -15.84 -2.69 -12.83
C PHE A 177 -17.11 -2.53 -13.71
N THR A 178 -18.03 -3.49 -13.65
CA THR A 178 -19.30 -3.41 -14.40
C THR A 178 -20.18 -2.25 -13.94
N THR A 179 -20.16 -1.94 -12.63
CA THR A 179 -20.90 -0.79 -12.07
C THR A 179 -20.31 0.52 -12.57
N ILE A 180 -18.98 0.64 -12.58
CA ILE A 180 -18.28 1.84 -13.09
C ILE A 180 -18.57 2.07 -14.57
N ILE A 181 -18.50 1.01 -15.41
CA ILE A 181 -18.81 1.12 -16.83
C ILE A 181 -20.24 1.63 -17.03
N ARG A 182 -21.23 1.11 -16.28
CA ARG A 182 -22.61 1.57 -16.38
C ARG A 182 -22.78 3.04 -16.00
N ILE A 183 -22.00 3.53 -15.04
CA ILE A 183 -22.01 4.94 -14.64
C ILE A 183 -21.43 5.82 -15.75
N VAL A 184 -20.31 5.40 -16.34
CA VAL A 184 -19.62 6.16 -17.40
C VAL A 184 -20.43 6.20 -18.70
N ASP A 185 -21.05 5.07 -19.08
CA ASP A 185 -21.78 4.93 -20.36
C ASP A 185 -23.10 5.73 -20.39
N LYS A 186 -23.77 5.92 -19.25
CA LYS A 186 -25.06 6.58 -19.20
C LYS A 186 -25.03 8.09 -19.02
N ASN A 187 -23.87 8.70 -18.78
CA ASN A 187 -23.74 10.13 -18.43
C ASN A 187 -24.78 10.63 -17.39
N LYS A 188 -25.49 9.73 -16.76
CA LYS A 188 -26.47 9.93 -15.69
C LYS A 188 -26.28 8.80 -14.69
N ILE A 189 -25.92 9.15 -13.48
CA ILE A 189 -25.80 8.18 -12.39
C ILE A 189 -27.22 7.79 -12.00
N SER A 190 -27.55 6.50 -12.16
CA SER A 190 -28.83 6.00 -11.68
C SER A 190 -28.75 5.73 -10.17
N GLU A 191 -29.87 5.92 -9.45
CA GLU A 191 -29.97 5.58 -8.02
C GLU A 191 -29.51 4.15 -7.72
N GLU A 192 -29.76 3.23 -8.64
CA GLU A 192 -29.32 1.83 -8.55
C GLU A 192 -27.80 1.70 -8.58
N ALA A 193 -27.09 2.49 -9.41
CA ALA A 193 -25.64 2.48 -9.50
C ALA A 193 -25.01 3.10 -8.23
N HIS A 194 -25.59 4.16 -7.69
CA HIS A 194 -25.18 4.76 -6.43
C HIS A 194 -25.36 3.77 -5.25
N SER A 195 -26.50 3.11 -5.15
CA SER A 195 -26.78 2.09 -4.15
C SER A 195 -25.77 0.93 -4.22
N GLN A 196 -25.42 0.46 -5.42
CA GLN A 196 -24.39 -0.57 -5.60
C GLN A 196 -23.00 -0.09 -5.20
N LEU A 197 -22.62 1.16 -5.52
CA LEU A 197 -21.36 1.74 -5.11
C LEU A 197 -21.29 1.92 -3.58
N SER A 198 -22.38 2.34 -2.95
CA SER A 198 -22.42 2.50 -1.49
C SER A 198 -22.20 1.18 -0.75
N THR A 199 -22.73 0.06 -1.26
CA THR A 199 -22.49 -1.28 -0.69
C THR A 199 -21.05 -1.76 -0.87
N LEU A 200 -20.36 -1.29 -1.91
CA LEU A 200 -18.97 -1.64 -2.21
C LEU A 200 -17.97 -0.67 -1.56
N TYR A 201 -18.44 0.47 -1.05
CA TYR A 201 -17.61 1.51 -0.48
C TYR A 201 -16.54 1.02 0.51
N PRO A 202 -16.85 0.15 1.49
CA PRO A 202 -15.86 -0.34 2.45
C PRO A 202 -14.69 -1.09 1.79
N LEU A 203 -14.88 -1.61 0.56
CA LEU A 203 -13.89 -2.40 -0.16
C LEU A 203 -12.97 -1.56 -1.05
N PHE A 204 -13.41 -0.36 -1.44
CA PHE A 204 -12.64 0.50 -2.33
C PHE A 204 -12.39 1.92 -1.78
N CYS A 205 -12.74 2.19 -0.52
CA CYS A 205 -12.55 3.51 0.11
C CYS A 205 -11.09 4.00 0.09
N TYR A 206 -10.13 3.11 -0.11
CA TYR A 206 -8.71 3.45 -0.26
C TYR A 206 -8.27 3.68 -1.73
N ASN A 207 -9.17 3.49 -2.71
CA ASN A 207 -8.86 3.77 -4.11
C ASN A 207 -9.35 5.18 -4.50
N PRO A 208 -8.44 6.15 -4.75
CA PRO A 208 -8.82 7.55 -4.98
C PRO A 208 -9.70 7.74 -6.23
N GLN A 209 -9.50 6.94 -7.28
CA GLN A 209 -10.30 7.02 -8.50
C GLN A 209 -11.75 6.57 -8.25
N LEU A 210 -11.93 5.49 -7.51
CA LEU A 210 -13.26 4.99 -7.14
C LEU A 210 -13.94 5.93 -6.13
N MET A 211 -13.18 6.50 -5.20
CA MET A 211 -13.67 7.54 -4.28
C MET A 211 -14.14 8.78 -5.03
N TYR A 212 -13.40 9.23 -6.04
CA TYR A 212 -13.82 10.35 -6.88
C TYR A 212 -15.15 10.05 -7.60
N ILE A 213 -15.29 8.86 -8.21
CA ILE A 213 -16.53 8.45 -8.88
C ILE A 213 -17.69 8.38 -7.89
N TYR A 214 -17.47 7.85 -6.69
CA TYR A 214 -18.48 7.76 -5.63
C TYR A 214 -18.91 9.15 -5.14
N SER A 215 -17.96 10.04 -4.86
CA SER A 215 -18.26 11.41 -4.42
C SER A 215 -19.02 12.20 -5.50
N LYS A 216 -18.63 12.03 -6.77
CA LYS A 216 -19.36 12.63 -7.88
C LYS A 216 -20.79 12.12 -7.98
N SER A 217 -21.00 10.81 -7.79
CA SER A 217 -22.33 10.22 -7.78
C SER A 217 -23.21 10.79 -6.66
N SER A 218 -22.64 11.02 -5.48
CA SER A 218 -23.35 11.59 -4.34
C SER A 218 -23.71 13.07 -4.52
N LEU A 219 -22.90 13.84 -5.26
CA LEU A 219 -23.15 15.25 -5.53
C LEU A 219 -24.25 15.48 -6.58
N GLU A 220 -24.40 14.57 -7.54
CA GLU A 220 -25.46 14.64 -8.55
C GLU A 220 -26.83 14.31 -7.98
N ASP A 221 -26.91 13.49 -6.92
CA ASP A 221 -28.17 13.19 -6.20
C ASP A 221 -28.63 14.34 -5.28
N TYR A 222 -27.69 15.20 -4.86
CA TYR A 222 -27.98 16.40 -4.07
C TYR A 222 -27.50 17.66 -4.79
N PRO A 223 -28.26 18.19 -5.77
CA PRO A 223 -27.93 19.49 -6.34
C PRO A 223 -27.92 20.50 -5.20
N LEU A 224 -26.75 21.08 -4.95
CA LEU A 224 -26.61 22.19 -4.02
C LEU A 224 -27.61 23.28 -4.45
N ASN A 225 -28.69 23.44 -3.69
CA ASN A 225 -29.61 24.57 -3.83
C ASN A 225 -28.83 25.83 -3.46
N THR A 226 -28.09 26.36 -4.42
CA THR A 226 -27.56 27.73 -4.36
C THR A 226 -28.74 28.65 -4.54
N LYS A 227 -29.35 29.08 -3.43
CA LYS A 227 -30.10 30.34 -3.35
C LYS A 227 -29.16 31.42 -2.90
#